data_a33347b5197514e3e1f26b60e1cd8f06
#
_entry.id   a33347b5197514e3e1f26b60e1cd8f06
#
_cell.length_a   1.000
_cell.length_b   1.000
_cell.length_c   1.000
_cell.angle_alpha   90.00
_cell.angle_beta   90.00
_cell.angle_gamma   90.00
#
_symmetry.space_group_name_H-M   'P 1'
#
loop_
_entity.id
_entity.type
_entity.pdbx_description
1 polymer ?
#
loop_
_entity_poly.entity_id
_entity_poly.type
_entity_poly.pdbx_seq_one_letter_code
_entity_poly.pdbx_strand_id
1 'polypeptide(L)'
;MSNIYNIVEKAKKSGKIDKGINEVTKAVERGTAKLVVVAKDVSPKELTQHIPILCKEKGIKYAEADSKDKLGVAVGIGVACSAVAIVNAGDADKDIASL
;
A
#
# COMPACT_ATOMS: atom_id res chain seq x y z
N MET A 1 6.92 13.99 -10.51
CA MET A 1 5.86 13.08 -10.04
C MET A 1 6.41 12.11 -9.00
N SER A 2 5.66 11.94 -7.92
CA SER A 2 6.07 10.99 -6.90
C SER A 2 5.88 9.56 -7.41
N ASN A 3 6.93 8.75 -7.30
CA ASN A 3 6.87 7.35 -7.62
C ASN A 3 6.24 6.61 -6.42
N ILE A 4 5.27 5.74 -6.69
CA ILE A 4 4.59 4.97 -5.65
C ILE A 4 5.59 4.21 -4.77
N TYR A 5 6.63 3.65 -5.37
CA TYR A 5 7.65 2.91 -4.62
C TYR A 5 8.43 3.82 -3.68
N ASN A 6 8.73 5.05 -4.10
CA ASN A 6 9.41 6.04 -3.25
C ASN A 6 8.54 6.44 -2.06
N ILE A 7 7.24 6.58 -2.28
CA ILE A 7 6.28 6.89 -1.21
C ILE A 7 6.29 5.78 -0.15
N VAL A 8 6.25 4.52 -0.60
CA VAL A 8 6.28 3.36 0.30
C VAL A 8 7.59 3.32 1.07
N GLU A 9 8.74 3.55 0.40
CA GLU A 9 10.04 3.58 1.07
C GLU A 9 10.12 4.66 2.14
N LYS A 10 9.66 5.86 1.85
CA LYS A 10 9.65 6.97 2.82
C LYS A 10 8.79 6.63 4.02
N ALA A 11 7.60 6.08 3.78
CA ALA A 11 6.68 5.72 4.86
C ALA A 11 7.26 4.61 5.72
N LYS A 12 7.95 3.66 5.13
CA LYS A 12 8.61 2.59 5.87
C LYS A 12 9.70 3.13 6.78
N LYS A 13 10.51 4.07 6.28
CA LYS A 13 11.65 4.62 7.02
C LYS A 13 11.23 5.56 8.13
N SER A 14 10.23 6.41 7.88
CA SER A 14 9.87 7.49 8.80
C SER A 14 8.51 7.31 9.47
N GLY A 15 7.77 6.28 9.08
CA GLY A 15 6.44 6.02 9.61
C GLY A 15 6.22 4.54 9.88
N LYS A 16 5.02 4.05 9.55
CA LYS A 16 4.66 2.65 9.76
C LYS A 16 3.82 2.14 8.59
N ILE A 17 4.15 0.92 8.15
CA ILE A 17 3.41 0.24 7.08
C ILE A 17 3.02 -1.16 7.53
N ASP A 18 1.93 -1.68 6.95
CA ASP A 18 1.52 -3.08 7.09
C ASP A 18 1.68 -3.75 5.73
N LYS A 19 2.16 -4.98 5.71
CA LYS A 19 2.46 -5.75 4.51
C LYS A 19 1.57 -6.98 4.42
N GLY A 20 1.17 -7.32 3.19
CA GLY A 20 0.39 -8.51 2.94
C GLY A 20 -1.10 -8.23 2.92
N ILE A 21 -1.83 -9.07 2.16
CA ILE A 21 -3.26 -8.89 1.91
C ILE A 21 -4.07 -8.85 3.20
N ASN A 22 -3.81 -9.77 4.12
CA ASN A 22 -4.57 -9.86 5.37
C ASN A 22 -4.38 -8.64 6.26
N GLU A 23 -3.13 -8.20 6.42
CA GLU A 23 -2.82 -7.03 7.24
C GLU A 23 -3.37 -5.74 6.61
N VAL A 24 -3.28 -5.63 5.29
CA VAL A 24 -3.82 -4.49 4.56
C VAL A 24 -5.34 -4.44 4.72
N THR A 25 -6.01 -5.57 4.58
CA THR A 25 -7.46 -5.66 4.75
C THR A 25 -7.87 -5.20 6.15
N LYS A 26 -7.16 -5.66 7.17
CA LYS A 26 -7.44 -5.25 8.56
C LYS A 26 -7.25 -3.75 8.75
N ALA A 27 -6.17 -3.20 8.19
CA ALA A 27 -5.89 -1.76 8.32
C ALA A 27 -6.99 -0.92 7.65
N VAL A 28 -7.49 -1.36 6.51
CA VAL A 28 -8.59 -0.67 5.82
C VAL A 28 -9.88 -0.77 6.62
N GLU A 29 -10.21 -1.96 7.13
CA GLU A 29 -11.42 -2.17 7.93
C GLU A 29 -11.43 -1.32 9.19
N ARG A 30 -10.27 -1.15 9.81
CA ARG A 30 -10.10 -0.31 11.01
C ARG A 30 -10.08 1.18 10.70
N GLY A 31 -9.94 1.55 9.41
CA GLY A 31 -9.83 2.93 8.99
C GLY A 31 -8.51 3.58 9.35
N THR A 32 -7.47 2.79 9.61
CA THR A 32 -6.16 3.31 10.04
C THR A 32 -5.20 3.58 8.89
N ALA A 33 -5.49 3.05 7.69
CA ALA A 33 -4.61 3.23 6.54
C ALA A 33 -4.74 4.62 5.93
N LYS A 34 -3.60 5.21 5.57
CA LYS A 34 -3.54 6.50 4.86
C LYS A 34 -3.53 6.31 3.36
N LEU A 35 -2.85 5.27 2.90
CA LEU A 35 -2.76 4.91 1.50
C LEU A 35 -2.64 3.39 1.43
N VAL A 36 -3.28 2.80 0.44
CA VAL A 36 -3.15 1.37 0.16
C VAL A 36 -2.58 1.21 -1.23
N VAL A 37 -1.54 0.39 -1.37
CA VAL A 37 -0.91 0.08 -2.66
C VAL A 37 -1.04 -1.42 -2.91
N VAL A 38 -1.57 -1.80 -4.07
CA VAL A 38 -1.72 -3.20 -4.47
C VAL A 38 -0.98 -3.42 -5.78
N ALA A 39 -0.23 -4.51 -5.86
CA ALA A 39 0.47 -4.88 -7.08
C ALA A 39 -0.52 -5.41 -8.13
N LYS A 40 -0.37 -4.95 -9.36
CA LYS A 40 -1.25 -5.35 -10.47
C LYS A 40 -1.03 -6.79 -10.92
N ASP A 41 0.15 -7.33 -10.70
CA ASP A 41 0.56 -8.66 -11.18
C ASP A 41 0.33 -9.78 -10.16
N VAL A 42 -0.55 -9.56 -9.19
CA VAL A 42 -0.95 -10.61 -8.24
C VAL A 42 -1.92 -11.55 -8.94
N SER A 43 -1.67 -12.84 -8.82
CA SER A 43 -2.51 -13.88 -9.41
C SER A 43 -2.84 -14.94 -8.36
N PRO A 44 -4.11 -15.35 -8.24
CA PRO A 44 -5.27 -14.80 -8.96
C PRO A 44 -5.68 -13.41 -8.44
N LYS A 45 -6.30 -12.63 -9.29
CA LYS A 45 -6.72 -11.26 -8.95
C LYS A 45 -7.76 -11.21 -7.83
N GLU A 46 -8.49 -12.28 -7.63
CA GLU A 46 -9.51 -12.41 -6.57
C GLU A 46 -8.92 -12.18 -5.19
N LEU A 47 -7.62 -12.42 -5.01
CA LEU A 47 -6.95 -12.22 -3.73
C LEU A 47 -6.96 -10.75 -3.28
N THR A 48 -6.98 -9.82 -4.22
CA THR A 48 -6.85 -8.39 -3.92
C THR A 48 -8.05 -7.55 -4.37
N GLN A 49 -9.00 -8.13 -5.12
CA GLN A 49 -10.07 -7.33 -5.71
C GLN A 49 -11.03 -6.70 -4.71
N HIS A 50 -11.08 -7.22 -3.49
CA HIS A 50 -11.91 -6.63 -2.43
C HIS A 50 -11.28 -5.36 -1.82
N ILE A 51 -9.97 -5.20 -1.93
CA ILE A 51 -9.24 -4.11 -1.30
C ILE A 51 -9.65 -2.73 -1.84
N PRO A 52 -9.70 -2.50 -3.17
CA PRO A 52 -10.12 -1.18 -3.66
C PRO A 52 -11.57 -0.85 -3.29
N ILE A 53 -12.43 -1.85 -3.21
CA ILE A 53 -13.82 -1.66 -2.82
C ILE A 53 -13.89 -1.18 -1.37
N LEU A 54 -13.15 -1.83 -0.47
CA LEU A 54 -13.09 -1.43 0.94
C LEU A 54 -12.49 -0.04 1.11
N CYS A 55 -11.44 0.27 0.36
CA CYS A 55 -10.82 1.60 0.40
C CYS A 55 -11.83 2.69 0.03
N LYS A 56 -12.61 2.45 -1.00
CA LYS A 56 -13.64 3.39 -1.43
C LYS A 56 -14.70 3.61 -0.35
N GLU A 57 -15.14 2.53 0.29
CA GLU A 57 -16.13 2.60 1.37
C GLU A 57 -15.62 3.38 2.58
N LYS A 58 -14.32 3.24 2.89
CA LYS A 58 -13.71 3.89 4.05
C LYS A 58 -13.08 5.26 3.73
N GLY A 59 -13.14 5.70 2.47
CA GLY A 59 -12.55 6.96 2.07
C GLY A 59 -11.03 6.98 2.12
N ILE A 60 -10.40 5.84 1.91
CA ILE A 60 -8.94 5.66 1.94
C ILE A 60 -8.39 5.73 0.52
N LYS A 61 -7.28 6.44 0.34
CA LYS A 61 -6.62 6.52 -0.96
C LYS A 61 -6.08 5.17 -1.38
N TYR A 62 -6.22 4.87 -2.66
CA TYR A 62 -5.80 3.61 -3.26
C TYR A 62 -4.92 3.88 -4.47
N ALA A 63 -3.85 3.11 -4.60
CA ALA A 63 -2.96 3.17 -5.77
C ALA A 63 -2.53 1.76 -6.16
N GLU A 64 -2.09 1.62 -7.40
CA GLU A 64 -1.61 0.34 -7.91
C GLU A 64 -0.13 0.42 -8.25
N ALA A 65 0.60 -0.66 -7.94
CA ALA A 65 1.99 -0.83 -8.30
C ALA A 65 2.09 -1.78 -9.50
N ASP A 66 3.04 -1.54 -10.39
CA ASP A 66 3.21 -2.36 -11.59
C ASP A 66 3.72 -3.76 -11.27
N SER A 67 4.54 -3.90 -10.23
CA SER A 67 5.24 -5.15 -9.94
C SER A 67 5.25 -5.44 -8.44
N LYS A 68 4.82 -6.66 -8.08
CA LYS A 68 4.90 -7.15 -6.70
C LYS A 68 6.36 -7.29 -6.25
N ASP A 69 7.26 -7.62 -7.15
CA ASP A 69 8.69 -7.74 -6.83
C ASP A 69 9.29 -6.39 -6.47
N LYS A 70 8.98 -5.36 -7.23
CA LYS A 70 9.43 -3.99 -6.94
C LYS A 70 8.81 -3.46 -5.66
N LEU A 71 7.55 -3.79 -5.40
CA LEU A 71 6.89 -3.39 -4.17
C LEU A 71 7.56 -4.07 -2.97
N GLY A 72 7.94 -5.34 -3.09
CA GLY A 72 8.69 -6.06 -2.07
C GLY A 72 10.03 -5.39 -1.76
N VAL A 73 10.72 -4.91 -2.78
CA VAL A 73 11.97 -4.17 -2.61
C VAL A 73 11.71 -2.85 -1.86
N ALA A 74 10.67 -2.14 -2.23
CA ALA A 74 10.31 -0.87 -1.59
C ALA A 74 9.99 -1.04 -0.10
N VAL A 75 9.34 -2.14 0.27
CA VAL A 75 9.07 -2.43 1.70
C VAL A 75 10.26 -3.09 2.40
N GLY A 76 11.31 -3.45 1.67
CA GLY A 76 12.54 -3.97 2.25
C GLY A 76 12.50 -5.39 2.75
N ILE A 77 11.55 -6.21 2.27
CA ILE A 77 11.41 -7.60 2.72
C ILE A 77 12.15 -8.61 1.82
N GLY A 78 12.65 -8.16 0.66
CA GLY A 78 13.43 -9.01 -0.23
C GLY A 78 12.64 -10.10 -0.96
N VAL A 79 11.32 -10.14 -0.80
CA VAL A 79 10.41 -11.06 -1.49
C VAL A 79 9.24 -10.25 -2.05
N ALA A 80 8.48 -10.86 -2.96
CA ALA A 80 7.33 -10.20 -3.57
C ALA A 80 6.31 -9.78 -2.52
N CYS A 81 5.73 -8.59 -2.69
CA CYS A 81 4.70 -8.06 -1.80
C CYS A 81 3.46 -7.73 -2.62
N SER A 82 2.34 -8.37 -2.32
CA SER A 82 1.10 -8.20 -3.08
C SER A 82 0.36 -6.92 -2.71
N ALA A 83 0.46 -6.48 -1.46
CA ALA A 83 -0.26 -5.29 -1.00
C ALA A 83 0.45 -4.67 0.20
N VAL A 84 0.34 -3.34 0.32
CA VAL A 84 0.91 -2.56 1.42
C VAL A 84 -0.12 -1.52 1.86
N ALA A 85 -0.27 -1.35 3.17
CA ALA A 85 -1.05 -0.24 3.73
C ALA A 85 -0.11 0.67 4.51
N ILE A 86 -0.14 1.94 4.19
CA ILE A 86 0.62 2.94 4.93
C ILE A 86 -0.27 3.44 6.06
N VAL A 87 0.10 3.12 7.28
CA VAL A 87 -0.65 3.48 8.49
C VAL A 87 -0.18 4.83 9.03
N ASN A 88 1.13 5.03 9.06
CA ASN A 88 1.74 6.31 9.42
C ASN A 88 2.66 6.71 8.28
N ALA A 89 2.34 7.82 7.63
CA ALA A 89 3.04 8.25 6.44
C ALA A 89 4.42 8.86 6.71
N GLY A 90 4.63 9.42 7.90
CA GLY A 90 5.88 10.09 8.21
C GLY A 90 6.20 11.16 7.17
N ASP A 91 7.39 11.09 6.58
CA ASP A 91 7.85 12.05 5.56
C ASP A 91 7.08 11.93 4.23
N ALA A 92 6.36 10.86 4.03
CA ALA A 92 5.60 10.63 2.79
C ALA A 92 4.21 11.28 2.80
N ASP A 93 3.82 11.93 3.89
CA ASP A 93 2.48 12.49 4.03
C ASP A 93 2.13 13.48 2.91
N LYS A 94 3.05 14.36 2.56
CA LYS A 94 2.86 15.31 1.47
C LYS A 94 2.72 14.64 0.12
N ASP A 95 3.50 13.59 -0.10
CA ASP A 95 3.46 12.83 -1.35
C ASP A 95 2.11 12.12 -1.51
N ILE A 96 1.58 11.58 -0.42
CA ILE A 96 0.27 10.93 -0.42
C ILE A 96 -0.82 11.97 -0.68
N ALA A 97 -0.74 13.13 -0.06
CA ALA A 97 -1.73 14.18 -0.23
C ALA A 97 -1.80 14.69 -1.68
N SER A 98 -0.70 14.57 -2.44
CA SER A 98 -0.65 15.02 -3.82
C SER A 98 -1.14 13.97 -4.84
N LEU A 99 -1.46 12.78 -4.40
CA LEU A 99 -1.96 11.72 -5.28
C LEU A 99 -3.38 11.98 -5.78
#